data_0d65bb8b2387a020020ded7409090f32
#
_entry.id   0d65bb8b2387a020020ded7409090f32
#
_cell.length_a   1.000
_cell.length_b   1.000
_cell.length_c   1.000
_cell.angle_alpha   90.00
_cell.angle_beta   90.00
_cell.angle_gamma   90.00
#
_symmetry.space_group_name_H-M   'P 1'
#
loop_
_entity.id
_entity.type
_entity.pdbx_description
1 polymer ?
#
loop_
_entity_poly.entity_id
_entity_poly.type
_entity_poly.pdbx_seq_one_letter_code
_entity_poly.pdbx_strand_id
1 'polypeptide(L)'
;MSDNSQKKVIVGMSGGVDSSVSAYLLKEQGYQVVGLFMKNWEEDDDTEYCSASADLADAQAVCDKLGIELHTINFAAEYWDNVFEHFLSEYKAGRTPNPDILCNKEIKFKAFLEYAAEDLGADYIATGHYVRRRDIDGKSQLLRGVDNNKDQSYFLYTLSHQQIAQSLFPVGEMEKPEVRKIAEKLDLATAKKKDSTG
;
A
#
# COMPACT_ATOMS: atom_id res chain seq x y z
N MET A 1 5.98 -5.74 -26.13
CA MET A 1 5.87 -4.72 -25.08
C MET A 1 4.42 -4.62 -24.68
N SER A 2 4.07 -4.95 -23.44
CA SER A 2 2.71 -4.74 -22.95
C SER A 2 2.46 -3.22 -22.92
N ASP A 3 1.41 -2.78 -23.57
CA ASP A 3 1.03 -1.36 -23.57
C ASP A 3 0.42 -1.02 -22.20
N ASN A 4 1.27 -0.59 -21.27
CA ASN A 4 0.85 -0.20 -19.94
C ASN A 4 0.03 1.11 -19.96
N SER A 5 0.07 1.87 -21.05
CA SER A 5 -0.62 3.16 -21.15
C SER A 5 -2.15 3.05 -21.09
N GLN A 6 -2.67 1.85 -21.34
CA GLN A 6 -4.11 1.55 -21.23
C GLN A 6 -4.49 0.94 -19.86
N LYS A 7 -3.52 0.73 -18.98
CA LYS A 7 -3.73 0.12 -17.66
C LYS A 7 -3.75 1.15 -16.56
N LYS A 8 -4.84 1.19 -15.81
CA LYS A 8 -5.00 2.06 -14.65
C LYS A 8 -4.57 1.36 -13.37
N VAL A 9 -3.67 1.99 -12.62
CA VAL A 9 -3.17 1.48 -11.35
C VAL A 9 -3.48 2.47 -10.25
N ILE A 10 -4.15 1.99 -9.20
CA ILE A 10 -4.37 2.77 -7.98
C ILE A 10 -3.29 2.40 -6.97
N VAL A 11 -2.49 3.36 -6.56
CA VAL A 11 -1.42 3.17 -5.58
C VAL A 11 -1.90 3.59 -4.20
N GLY A 12 -1.83 2.68 -3.23
CA GLY A 12 -2.06 3.00 -1.83
C GLY A 12 -0.96 3.92 -1.31
N MET A 13 -1.29 5.20 -1.14
CA MET A 13 -0.37 6.23 -0.64
C MET A 13 -0.48 6.31 0.88
N SER A 14 0.59 5.95 1.59
CA SER A 14 0.62 5.97 3.06
C SER A 14 1.24 7.24 3.64
N GLY A 15 1.74 8.15 2.79
CA GLY A 15 2.59 9.26 3.23
C GLY A 15 4.03 8.84 3.57
N GLY A 16 4.42 7.61 3.28
CA GLY A 16 5.78 7.08 3.43
C GLY A 16 6.60 7.09 2.13
N VAL A 17 7.90 6.78 2.25
CA VAL A 17 8.83 6.78 1.11
C VAL A 17 8.53 5.63 0.14
N ASP A 18 8.13 4.46 0.63
CA ASP A 18 7.96 3.25 -0.19
C ASP A 18 6.77 3.39 -1.15
N SER A 19 5.63 3.89 -0.68
CA SER A 19 4.47 4.16 -1.53
C SER A 19 4.75 5.30 -2.52
N SER A 20 5.51 6.31 -2.12
CA SER A 20 5.91 7.43 -2.97
C SER A 20 6.75 6.96 -4.16
N VAL A 21 7.77 6.15 -3.91
CA VAL A 21 8.64 5.59 -4.96
C VAL A 21 7.89 4.57 -5.80
N SER A 22 6.98 3.80 -5.21
CA SER A 22 6.11 2.87 -5.97
C SER A 22 5.27 3.61 -7.01
N ALA A 23 4.66 4.73 -6.64
CA ALA A 23 3.90 5.57 -7.58
C ALA A 23 4.77 6.09 -8.72
N TYR A 24 5.97 6.57 -8.41
CA TYR A 24 6.94 7.03 -9.41
C TYR A 24 7.33 5.92 -10.37
N LEU A 25 7.72 4.75 -9.87
CA LEU A 25 8.17 3.62 -10.70
C LEU A 25 7.07 3.15 -11.68
N LEU A 26 5.83 3.10 -11.23
CA LEU A 26 4.69 2.73 -12.09
C LEU A 26 4.43 3.77 -13.17
N LYS A 27 4.57 5.04 -12.85
CA LYS A 27 4.46 6.13 -13.82
C LYS A 27 5.56 6.02 -14.89
N GLU A 28 6.81 5.76 -14.49
CA GLU A 28 7.94 5.53 -15.41
C GLU A 28 7.72 4.28 -16.30
N GLN A 29 7.02 3.27 -15.79
CA GLN A 29 6.63 2.08 -16.55
C GLN A 29 5.45 2.34 -17.52
N GLY A 30 4.93 3.56 -17.56
CA GLY A 30 3.90 3.99 -18.50
C GLY A 30 2.46 3.71 -18.06
N TYR A 31 2.21 3.29 -16.82
CA TYR A 31 0.86 3.11 -16.30
C TYR A 31 0.12 4.45 -16.10
N GLN A 32 -1.21 4.41 -16.19
CA GLN A 32 -2.07 5.47 -15.69
C GLN A 32 -2.16 5.35 -14.17
N VAL A 33 -1.41 6.19 -13.45
CA VAL A 33 -1.27 6.10 -11.99
C VAL A 33 -2.17 7.11 -11.30
N VAL A 34 -2.92 6.64 -10.30
CA VAL A 34 -3.71 7.46 -9.37
C VAL A 34 -3.36 7.04 -7.95
N GLY A 35 -3.19 8.00 -7.07
CA GLY A 35 -2.97 7.76 -5.65
C GLY A 35 -4.28 7.59 -4.89
N LEU A 36 -4.29 6.75 -3.87
CA LEU A 36 -5.37 6.62 -2.90
C LEU A 36 -4.82 6.64 -1.49
N PHE A 37 -5.22 7.64 -0.71
CA PHE A 37 -4.93 7.70 0.72
C PHE A 37 -6.09 7.06 1.50
N MET A 38 -5.79 6.06 2.30
CA MET A 38 -6.78 5.35 3.10
C MET A 38 -6.70 5.81 4.56
N LYS A 39 -7.83 6.30 5.07
CA LYS A 39 -8.00 6.68 6.46
C LYS A 39 -8.70 5.53 7.21
N ASN A 40 -8.11 5.05 8.28
CA ASN A 40 -8.59 3.89 9.04
C ASN A 40 -9.04 4.23 10.47
N TRP A 41 -9.30 5.50 10.78
CA TRP A 41 -9.72 6.00 12.10
C TRP A 41 -10.70 7.15 11.96
N GLU A 42 -11.43 7.44 13.03
CA GLU A 42 -12.33 8.59 13.12
C GLU A 42 -11.61 9.85 13.61
N GLU A 43 -12.23 11.02 13.42
CA GLU A 43 -11.61 12.33 13.67
C GLU A 43 -11.41 12.66 15.16
N ASP A 44 -12.00 11.87 16.07
CA ASP A 44 -11.98 12.12 17.52
C ASP A 44 -10.73 11.57 18.24
N ASP A 45 -9.79 10.93 17.53
CA ASP A 45 -8.55 10.43 18.11
C ASP A 45 -7.42 11.47 17.99
N ASP A 46 -7.32 12.35 18.98
CA ASP A 46 -6.44 13.52 19.00
C ASP A 46 -4.95 13.24 18.71
N THR A 47 -4.44 12.04 19.00
CA THR A 47 -3.03 11.68 18.79
C THR A 47 -2.76 11.05 17.42
N GLU A 48 -3.68 10.27 16.89
CA GLU A 48 -3.57 9.67 15.57
C GLU A 48 -3.95 10.65 14.46
N TYR A 49 -4.86 11.59 14.76
CA TYR A 49 -5.25 12.66 13.83
C TYR A 49 -4.07 13.53 13.38
N CYS A 50 -3.16 13.91 14.28
CA CYS A 50 -1.99 14.73 13.94
C CYS A 50 -1.01 14.02 12.99
N SER A 51 -0.75 12.71 13.22
CA SER A 51 0.15 11.95 12.36
C SER A 51 -0.44 11.72 10.98
N ALA A 52 -1.71 11.43 10.91
CA ALA A 52 -2.41 11.16 9.67
C ALA A 52 -2.66 12.38 8.79
N SER A 53 -2.92 13.50 9.40
CA SER A 53 -2.99 14.78 8.68
C SER A 53 -1.64 15.12 8.03
N ALA A 54 -0.52 14.86 8.74
CA ALA A 54 0.81 15.00 8.19
C ALA A 54 1.09 13.98 7.06
N ASP A 55 0.68 12.73 7.24
CA ASP A 55 0.83 11.68 6.22
C ASP A 55 0.03 11.98 4.96
N LEU A 56 -1.19 12.50 5.10
CA LEU A 56 -2.00 12.95 3.98
C LEU A 56 -1.36 14.13 3.24
N ALA A 57 -0.81 15.10 3.98
CA ALA A 57 -0.11 16.24 3.40
C ALA A 57 1.14 15.79 2.62
N ASP A 58 1.90 14.84 3.17
CA ASP A 58 3.06 14.26 2.49
C ASP A 58 2.65 13.48 1.23
N ALA A 59 1.58 12.69 1.29
CA ALA A 59 1.04 11.98 0.14
C ALA A 59 0.58 12.94 -0.96
N GLN A 60 -0.09 14.03 -0.59
CA GLN A 60 -0.52 15.06 -1.54
C GLN A 60 0.69 15.73 -2.19
N ALA A 61 1.70 16.13 -1.40
CA ALA A 61 2.91 16.76 -1.94
C ALA A 61 3.64 15.85 -2.95
N VAL A 62 3.69 14.55 -2.68
CA VAL A 62 4.27 13.57 -3.61
C VAL A 62 3.43 13.46 -4.88
N CYS A 63 2.12 13.35 -4.77
CA CYS A 63 1.23 13.25 -5.93
C CYS A 63 1.30 14.50 -6.80
N ASP A 64 1.31 15.70 -6.20
CA ASP A 64 1.48 16.97 -6.91
C ASP A 64 2.81 17.00 -7.67
N LYS A 65 3.90 16.58 -7.03
CA LYS A 65 5.22 16.54 -7.65
C LYS A 65 5.31 15.54 -8.80
N LEU A 66 4.64 14.39 -8.68
CA LEU A 66 4.58 13.39 -9.74
C LEU A 66 3.54 13.73 -10.82
N GLY A 67 2.67 14.71 -10.60
CA GLY A 67 1.58 15.04 -11.52
C GLY A 67 0.56 13.92 -11.64
N ILE A 68 0.19 13.30 -10.51
CA ILE A 68 -0.86 12.28 -10.40
C ILE A 68 -1.96 12.77 -9.45
N GLU A 69 -3.18 12.31 -9.68
CA GLU A 69 -4.33 12.61 -8.82
C GLU A 69 -4.26 11.82 -7.52
N LEU A 70 -4.72 12.42 -6.41
CA LEU A 70 -4.86 11.74 -5.12
C LEU A 70 -6.33 11.73 -4.71
N HIS A 71 -6.88 10.54 -4.49
CA HIS A 71 -8.16 10.34 -3.83
C HIS A 71 -7.97 9.97 -2.36
N THR A 72 -8.97 10.23 -1.55
CA THR A 72 -9.02 9.84 -0.14
C THR A 72 -10.27 9.03 0.13
N ILE A 73 -10.15 8.00 0.93
CA ILE A 73 -11.27 7.20 1.40
C ILE A 73 -11.14 6.90 2.89
N ASN A 74 -12.26 6.80 3.58
CA ASN A 74 -12.30 6.42 4.98
C ASN A 74 -12.81 4.98 5.12
N PHE A 75 -11.97 4.10 5.64
CA PHE A 75 -12.28 2.70 5.96
C PHE A 75 -12.35 2.47 7.49
N ALA A 76 -12.61 3.51 8.28
CA ALA A 76 -12.64 3.39 9.74
C ALA A 76 -13.66 2.36 10.23
N ALA A 77 -14.86 2.31 9.64
CA ALA A 77 -15.87 1.33 9.97
C ALA A 77 -15.42 -0.10 9.64
N GLU A 78 -14.90 -0.31 8.43
CA GLU A 78 -14.39 -1.61 7.98
C GLU A 78 -13.21 -2.07 8.83
N TYR A 79 -12.33 -1.14 9.23
CA TYR A 79 -11.21 -1.44 10.13
C TYR A 79 -11.71 -1.86 11.51
N TRP A 80 -12.69 -1.13 12.07
CA TRP A 80 -13.27 -1.45 13.36
C TRP A 80 -13.90 -2.83 13.37
N ASP A 81 -14.79 -3.11 12.42
CA ASP A 81 -15.56 -4.33 12.37
C ASP A 81 -14.70 -5.57 12.03
N ASN A 82 -13.79 -5.44 11.10
CA ASN A 82 -13.04 -6.60 10.55
C ASN A 82 -11.67 -6.81 11.19
N VAL A 83 -11.08 -5.80 11.80
CA VAL A 83 -9.72 -5.87 12.37
C VAL A 83 -9.74 -5.70 13.88
N PHE A 84 -10.29 -4.59 14.36
CA PHE A 84 -10.17 -4.22 15.77
C PHE A 84 -11.06 -5.08 16.69
N GLU A 85 -12.29 -5.37 16.32
CA GLU A 85 -13.17 -6.28 17.08
C GLU A 85 -12.56 -7.69 17.18
N HIS A 86 -12.00 -8.19 16.07
CA HIS A 86 -11.31 -9.47 16.08
C HIS A 86 -10.09 -9.45 17.00
N PHE A 87 -9.28 -8.39 16.92
CA PHE A 87 -8.13 -8.20 17.81
C PHE A 87 -8.55 -8.25 19.28
N LEU A 88 -9.59 -7.52 19.67
CA LEU A 88 -10.11 -7.51 21.04
C LEU A 88 -10.61 -8.90 21.48
N SER A 89 -11.30 -9.62 20.59
CA SER A 89 -11.83 -10.96 20.92
C SER A 89 -10.72 -11.98 21.16
N GLU A 90 -9.67 -11.96 20.33
CA GLU A 90 -8.49 -12.80 20.47
C GLU A 90 -7.69 -12.45 21.74
N TYR A 91 -7.52 -11.17 22.01
CA TYR A 91 -6.85 -10.70 23.22
C TYR A 91 -7.60 -11.12 24.50
N LYS A 92 -8.92 -11.00 24.52
CA LYS A 92 -9.78 -11.50 25.64
C LYS A 92 -9.67 -13.02 25.83
N ALA A 93 -9.43 -13.76 24.74
CA ALA A 93 -9.21 -15.21 24.78
C ALA A 93 -7.77 -15.60 25.18
N GLY A 94 -6.91 -14.64 25.57
CA GLY A 94 -5.53 -14.87 25.99
C GLY A 94 -4.56 -15.14 24.84
N ARG A 95 -4.95 -14.82 23.61
CA ARG A 95 -4.09 -14.93 22.42
C ARG A 95 -3.52 -13.56 22.06
N THR A 96 -2.40 -13.53 21.35
CA THR A 96 -1.77 -12.30 20.86
C THR A 96 -1.88 -12.26 19.33
N PRO A 97 -2.97 -11.70 18.79
CA PRO A 97 -3.15 -11.58 17.35
C PRO A 97 -2.22 -10.50 16.78
N ASN A 98 -1.92 -10.63 15.49
CA ASN A 98 -1.22 -9.58 14.76
C ASN A 98 -2.23 -8.76 13.94
N PRO A 99 -2.55 -7.52 14.34
CA PRO A 99 -3.53 -6.68 13.63
C PRO A 99 -3.05 -6.29 12.23
N ASP A 100 -1.74 -6.23 11.97
CA ASP A 100 -1.20 -5.86 10.67
C ASP A 100 -1.55 -6.88 9.58
N ILE A 101 -1.55 -8.18 9.92
CA ILE A 101 -1.95 -9.24 8.99
C ILE A 101 -3.41 -9.09 8.60
N LEU A 102 -4.28 -8.83 9.58
CA LEU A 102 -5.70 -8.60 9.33
C LEU A 102 -5.97 -7.30 8.57
N CYS A 103 -5.27 -6.22 8.93
CA CYS A 103 -5.36 -4.96 8.20
C CYS A 103 -4.95 -5.13 6.73
N ASN A 104 -3.86 -5.83 6.46
CA ASN A 104 -3.46 -6.11 5.08
C ASN A 104 -4.53 -6.93 4.34
N LYS A 105 -5.07 -7.99 4.98
CA LYS A 105 -6.07 -8.86 4.35
C LYS A 105 -7.39 -8.13 4.09
N GLU A 106 -7.99 -7.54 5.12
CA GLU A 106 -9.38 -7.03 5.07
C GLU A 106 -9.46 -5.61 4.50
N ILE A 107 -8.48 -4.76 4.79
CA ILE A 107 -8.49 -3.36 4.35
C ILE A 107 -7.70 -3.18 3.05
N LYS A 108 -6.39 -3.46 3.06
CA LYS A 108 -5.53 -3.12 1.92
C LYS A 108 -5.76 -3.99 0.69
N PHE A 109 -6.10 -5.28 0.86
CA PHE A 109 -6.24 -6.21 -0.27
C PHE A 109 -7.65 -6.75 -0.47
N LYS A 110 -8.62 -6.30 0.30
CA LYS A 110 -10.04 -6.57 0.07
C LYS A 110 -10.78 -5.26 -0.16
N ALA A 111 -11.02 -4.46 0.87
CA ALA A 111 -11.77 -3.22 0.74
C ALA A 111 -11.13 -2.24 -0.27
N PHE A 112 -9.82 -2.07 -0.23
CA PHE A 112 -9.12 -1.24 -1.20
C PHE A 112 -9.22 -1.78 -2.62
N LEU A 113 -9.01 -3.09 -2.84
CA LEU A 113 -9.09 -3.70 -4.16
C LEU A 113 -10.51 -3.57 -4.74
N GLU A 114 -11.54 -3.84 -3.93
CA GLU A 114 -12.95 -3.71 -4.33
C GLU A 114 -13.26 -2.26 -4.72
N TYR A 115 -12.93 -1.29 -3.87
CA TYR A 115 -13.13 0.13 -4.15
C TYR A 115 -12.37 0.61 -5.40
N ALA A 116 -11.11 0.22 -5.55
CA ALA A 116 -10.30 0.60 -6.71
C ALA A 116 -10.86 0.03 -8.01
N ALA A 117 -11.32 -1.21 -8.00
CA ALA A 117 -11.88 -1.86 -9.19
C ALA A 117 -13.27 -1.33 -9.55
N GLU A 118 -14.17 -1.20 -8.57
CA GLU A 118 -15.58 -0.89 -8.80
C GLU A 118 -15.82 0.61 -8.96
N ASP A 119 -15.22 1.45 -8.09
CA ASP A 119 -15.48 2.89 -8.09
C ASP A 119 -14.47 3.68 -8.94
N LEU A 120 -13.22 3.23 -9.00
CA LEU A 120 -12.16 3.94 -9.72
C LEU A 120 -11.78 3.28 -11.06
N GLY A 121 -12.35 2.13 -11.40
CA GLY A 121 -12.09 1.42 -12.66
C GLY A 121 -10.65 0.98 -12.83
N ALA A 122 -9.98 0.55 -11.75
CA ALA A 122 -8.59 0.12 -11.78
C ALA A 122 -8.42 -1.28 -12.35
N ASP A 123 -7.36 -1.47 -13.16
CA ASP A 123 -6.90 -2.80 -13.58
C ASP A 123 -6.06 -3.47 -12.47
N TYR A 124 -5.30 -2.67 -11.73
CA TYR A 124 -4.44 -3.13 -10.62
C TYR A 124 -4.48 -2.15 -9.46
N ILE A 125 -4.21 -2.68 -8.28
CA ILE A 125 -3.73 -1.88 -7.15
C ILE A 125 -2.23 -2.04 -6.98
N ALA A 126 -1.58 -1.09 -6.33
CA ALA A 126 -0.18 -1.20 -5.97
C ALA A 126 0.06 -0.72 -4.55
N THR A 127 1.03 -1.33 -3.90
CA THR A 127 1.45 -0.97 -2.54
C THR A 127 2.97 -0.91 -2.45
N GLY A 128 3.46 -0.22 -1.43
CA GLY A 128 4.90 -0.12 -1.12
C GLY A 128 5.47 -1.32 -0.37
N HIS A 129 4.86 -2.49 -0.44
CA HIS A 129 5.36 -3.69 0.23
C HIS A 129 6.60 -4.29 -0.47
N TYR A 130 7.56 -4.72 0.33
CA TYR A 130 8.78 -5.42 -0.14
C TYR A 130 8.50 -6.90 -0.32
N VAL A 131 7.71 -7.21 -1.34
CA VAL A 131 7.38 -8.55 -1.81
C VAL A 131 7.40 -8.58 -3.32
N ARG A 132 7.46 -9.76 -3.91
CA ARG A 132 7.43 -9.94 -5.37
C ARG A 132 6.27 -10.82 -5.77
N ARG A 133 5.84 -10.65 -7.01
CA ARG A 133 4.84 -11.50 -7.65
C ARG A 133 5.46 -12.27 -8.81
N ARG A 134 5.05 -13.50 -8.96
CA ARG A 134 5.39 -14.33 -10.12
C ARG A 134 4.15 -15.07 -10.59
N ASP A 135 3.92 -15.06 -11.90
CA ASP A 135 2.81 -15.78 -12.51
C ASP A 135 3.34 -17.07 -13.16
N ILE A 136 2.83 -18.22 -12.72
CA ILE A 136 3.18 -19.55 -13.22
C ILE A 136 1.89 -20.34 -13.43
N ASP A 137 1.72 -20.92 -14.63
CA ASP A 137 0.59 -21.79 -14.98
C ASP A 137 -0.78 -21.17 -14.64
N GLY A 138 -0.92 -19.87 -14.90
CA GLY A 138 -2.16 -19.11 -14.64
C GLY A 138 -2.43 -18.81 -13.18
N LYS A 139 -1.47 -19.05 -12.28
CA LYS A 139 -1.57 -18.72 -10.86
C LYS A 139 -0.53 -17.68 -10.48
N SER A 140 -0.98 -16.67 -9.75
CA SER A 140 -0.08 -15.68 -9.17
C SER A 140 0.43 -16.15 -7.81
N GLN A 141 1.75 -16.10 -7.63
CA GLN A 141 2.46 -16.49 -6.43
C GLN A 141 3.10 -15.27 -5.77
N LEU A 142 3.02 -15.21 -4.45
CA LEU A 142 3.75 -14.24 -3.64
C LEU A 142 5.15 -14.78 -3.35
N LEU A 143 6.17 -13.97 -3.60
CA LEU A 143 7.56 -14.27 -3.32
C LEU A 143 8.12 -13.26 -2.32
N ARG A 144 9.17 -13.68 -1.61
CA ARG A 144 9.94 -12.76 -0.76
C ARG A 144 10.53 -11.60 -1.58
N GLY A 145 10.61 -10.42 -0.98
CA GLY A 145 11.33 -9.28 -1.54
C GLY A 145 12.82 -9.57 -1.69
N VAL A 146 13.50 -8.80 -2.52
CA VAL A 146 14.97 -8.89 -2.71
C VAL A 146 15.69 -8.44 -1.44
N ASP A 147 15.20 -7.40 -0.77
CA ASP A 147 15.76 -6.92 0.50
C ASP A 147 15.35 -7.86 1.65
N ASN A 148 16.30 -8.68 2.09
CA ASN A 148 16.08 -9.62 3.19
C ASN A 148 15.77 -8.94 4.54
N ASN A 149 16.20 -7.69 4.72
CA ASN A 149 15.95 -6.94 5.96
C ASN A 149 14.57 -6.26 5.97
N LYS A 150 13.96 -6.11 4.79
CA LYS A 150 12.67 -5.44 4.61
C LYS A 150 11.58 -6.37 4.05
N ASP A 151 11.87 -7.65 3.83
CA ASP A 151 10.88 -8.61 3.35
C ASP A 151 9.62 -8.59 4.22
N GLN A 152 8.48 -8.39 3.57
CA GLN A 152 7.15 -8.29 4.20
C GLN A 152 6.20 -9.43 3.79
N SER A 153 6.73 -10.47 3.16
CA SER A 153 5.92 -11.61 2.70
C SER A 153 5.13 -12.27 3.82
N TYR A 154 5.63 -12.24 5.05
CA TYR A 154 4.96 -12.80 6.23
C TYR A 154 3.71 -12.03 6.66
N PHE A 155 3.54 -10.78 6.23
CA PHE A 155 2.29 -10.03 6.47
C PHE A 155 1.21 -10.32 5.43
N LEU A 156 1.57 -10.92 4.29
CA LEU A 156 0.71 -11.06 3.11
C LEU A 156 0.39 -12.52 2.76
N TYR A 157 0.75 -13.48 3.60
CA TYR A 157 0.54 -14.91 3.31
C TYR A 157 -0.94 -15.31 3.22
N THR A 158 -1.85 -14.48 3.72
CA THR A 158 -3.29 -14.71 3.68
C THR A 158 -3.96 -14.30 2.38
N LEU A 159 -3.21 -13.69 1.45
CA LEU A 159 -3.77 -13.22 0.18
C LEU A 159 -4.09 -14.39 -0.76
N SER A 160 -5.25 -14.31 -1.40
CA SER A 160 -5.64 -15.25 -2.46
C SER A 160 -4.84 -15.02 -3.75
N HIS A 161 -4.79 -16.03 -4.62
CA HIS A 161 -4.18 -15.90 -5.95
C HIS A 161 -4.78 -14.75 -6.77
N GLN A 162 -6.08 -14.53 -6.65
CA GLN A 162 -6.76 -13.43 -7.35
C GLN A 162 -6.32 -12.07 -6.83
N GLN A 163 -6.22 -11.89 -5.52
CA GLN A 163 -5.73 -10.66 -4.92
C GLN A 163 -4.29 -10.37 -5.32
N ILE A 164 -3.42 -11.40 -5.33
CA ILE A 164 -2.04 -11.27 -5.80
C ILE A 164 -2.00 -10.90 -7.28
N ALA A 165 -2.84 -11.54 -8.13
CA ALA A 165 -2.89 -11.28 -9.56
C ALA A 165 -3.29 -9.83 -9.90
N GLN A 166 -4.09 -9.20 -9.05
CA GLN A 166 -4.54 -7.81 -9.20
C GLN A 166 -3.67 -6.80 -8.45
N SER A 167 -2.54 -7.24 -7.89
CA SER A 167 -1.65 -6.40 -7.08
C SER A 167 -0.27 -6.28 -7.72
N LEU A 168 0.31 -5.08 -7.61
CA LEU A 168 1.67 -4.77 -8.03
C LEU A 168 2.51 -4.33 -6.83
N PHE A 169 3.76 -4.74 -6.80
CA PHE A 169 4.71 -4.47 -5.72
C PHE A 169 5.99 -3.87 -6.28
N PRO A 170 5.99 -2.59 -6.70
CA PRO A 170 7.09 -2.01 -7.47
C PRO A 170 8.46 -2.02 -6.77
N VAL A 171 8.48 -1.89 -5.44
CA VAL A 171 9.73 -1.85 -4.65
C VAL A 171 10.21 -3.24 -4.23
N GLY A 172 9.49 -4.30 -4.55
CA GLY A 172 9.85 -5.68 -4.17
C GLY A 172 11.14 -6.19 -4.80
N GLU A 173 11.53 -5.66 -5.96
CA GLU A 173 12.78 -5.98 -6.67
C GLU A 173 13.95 -5.06 -6.27
N MET A 174 13.78 -4.23 -5.24
CA MET A 174 14.75 -3.22 -4.83
C MET A 174 15.14 -3.37 -3.37
N GLU A 175 16.35 -2.92 -3.03
CA GLU A 175 16.76 -2.74 -1.64
C GLU A 175 16.33 -1.35 -1.13
N LYS A 176 16.05 -1.23 0.16
CA LYS A 176 15.61 0.03 0.78
C LYS A 176 16.54 1.23 0.53
N PRO A 177 17.88 1.08 0.55
CA PRO A 177 18.79 2.18 0.20
C PRO A 177 18.59 2.71 -1.22
N GLU A 178 18.25 1.84 -2.19
CA GLU A 178 17.98 2.24 -3.56
C GLU A 178 16.67 3.03 -3.66
N VAL A 179 15.63 2.58 -2.95
CA VAL A 179 14.34 3.29 -2.84
C VAL A 179 14.55 4.70 -2.29
N ARG A 180 15.36 4.85 -1.23
CA ARG A 180 15.69 6.17 -0.65
C ARG A 180 16.46 7.06 -1.62
N LYS A 181 17.44 6.52 -2.35
CA LYS A 181 18.18 7.28 -3.38
C LYS A 181 17.27 7.83 -4.46
N ILE A 182 16.27 7.06 -4.89
CA ILE A 182 15.28 7.53 -5.87
C ILE A 182 14.47 8.69 -5.27
N ALA A 183 13.97 8.54 -4.05
CA ALA A 183 13.20 9.58 -3.37
C ALA A 183 14.01 10.87 -3.18
N GLU A 184 15.28 10.76 -2.81
CA GLU A 184 16.20 11.90 -2.67
C GLU A 184 16.48 12.57 -4.03
N LYS A 185 16.78 11.79 -5.07
CA LYS A 185 17.02 12.29 -6.43
C LYS A 185 15.80 13.08 -6.97
N LEU A 186 14.62 12.64 -6.64
CA LEU A 186 13.36 13.29 -7.02
C LEU A 186 12.99 14.42 -6.06
N ASP A 187 13.74 14.62 -4.98
CA ASP A 187 13.42 15.59 -3.93
C ASP A 187 11.97 15.45 -3.43
N LEU A 188 11.57 14.21 -3.12
CA LEU A 188 10.24 13.92 -2.58
C LEU A 188 10.16 14.34 -1.10
N ALA A 189 9.01 14.86 -0.68
CA ALA A 189 8.76 15.25 0.71
C ALA A 189 9.03 14.11 1.71
N THR A 190 8.82 12.87 1.26
CA THR A 190 8.97 11.64 2.08
C THR A 190 10.39 11.07 2.10
N ALA A 191 11.35 11.62 1.34
CA ALA A 191 12.69 11.05 1.16
C ALA A 191 13.45 10.79 2.48
N LYS A 192 13.30 11.68 3.46
CA LYS A 192 13.97 11.62 4.77
C LYS A 192 13.06 11.09 5.88
N LYS A 193 11.83 10.71 5.57
CA LYS A 193 10.88 10.21 6.54
C LYS A 193 11.36 8.88 7.12
N LYS A 194 11.19 8.70 8.44
CA LYS A 194 11.51 7.42 9.10
C LYS A 194 10.63 6.31 8.54
N ASP A 195 11.15 5.08 8.57
CA ASP A 195 10.36 3.91 8.23
C ASP A 195 9.20 3.80 9.21
N SER A 196 8.01 3.47 8.72
CA SER A 196 6.89 3.09 9.58
C SER A 196 7.29 1.80 10.29
N THR A 197 7.27 1.84 11.60
CA THR A 197 7.26 0.62 12.43
C THR A 197 5.82 0.13 12.38
N GLY A 198 5.56 -0.88 11.57
CA GLY A 198 4.24 -1.48 11.38
C GLY A 198 3.59 -1.92 12.67
#